data_b54c696c17594d4eb9ba5d8b75871106
#
_entry.id   b54c696c17594d4eb9ba5d8b75871106
#
_cell.length_a   1.000
_cell.length_b   1.000
_cell.length_c   1.000
_cell.angle_alpha   90.00
_cell.angle_beta   90.00
_cell.angle_gamma   90.00
#
_symmetry.space_group_name_H-M   'P 1'
#
loop_
_entity.id
_entity.type
_entity.pdbx_description
1 polymer ?
#
loop_
_entity_poly.entity_id
_entity_poly.type
_entity_poly.pdbx_seq_one_letter_code
_entity_poly.pdbx_strand_id
1 'polypeptide(L)'
;MVSHTTDLAVDFGRKVRNLISTDEYKEIFPTVALAVDSKSAGRWNTNMGGEYYACGIGSSIAGRGADLLLIDDPHSEQDVINGNFEVFAKAYEWYTFGARTRLMPQGRVAIIQTRWHMDDLTGRVIKDMAQNERADQFEVVEFPAILEVTNKKTKKKEQKPLWPEFFDLDALLRTKASMPTFQWNAQYQQEPTAEEAALVKREWWNMWMADDPPQCEYVIMSLDAAAEKHNRADYTALTTWGVFLNEETNDYNIILLNSIKQRMEFPELKELALEEYKFWEPDSFIVEKKNSGVALYQEMRRMGLPVSEYTPHRGSGDKLARLN
;
A
#
# COMPACT_ATOMS: atom_id res chain seq x y z
N MET A 1 -23.45 -5.89 0.58
CA MET A 1 -22.71 -4.96 1.48
C MET A 1 -21.55 -5.68 2.14
N VAL A 2 -20.38 -5.14 2.04
CA VAL A 2 -19.13 -5.71 2.57
C VAL A 2 -18.41 -4.65 3.38
N SER A 3 -17.79 -5.02 4.49
CA SER A 3 -16.90 -4.16 5.27
C SER A 3 -15.72 -4.98 5.81
N HIS A 4 -14.77 -4.38 6.51
CA HIS A 4 -13.65 -5.12 7.11
C HIS A 4 -14.14 -6.18 8.13
N THR A 5 -15.28 -5.96 8.79
CA THR A 5 -15.93 -6.98 9.63
C THR A 5 -17.38 -7.23 9.18
N THR A 6 -17.84 -8.45 9.45
CA THR A 6 -19.27 -8.78 9.20
C THR A 6 -20.21 -7.95 10.08
N ASP A 7 -19.83 -7.68 11.32
CA ASP A 7 -20.67 -6.96 12.27
C ASP A 7 -20.98 -5.52 11.80
N LEU A 8 -19.98 -4.83 11.24
CA LEU A 8 -20.20 -3.48 10.69
C LEU A 8 -21.15 -3.51 9.49
N ALA A 9 -20.98 -4.48 8.58
CA ALA A 9 -21.89 -4.64 7.44
C ALA A 9 -23.31 -5.00 7.90
N VAL A 10 -23.49 -5.79 8.96
CA VAL A 10 -24.77 -6.13 9.57
C VAL A 10 -25.44 -4.90 10.18
N ASP A 11 -24.68 -4.02 10.82
CA ASP A 11 -25.20 -2.78 11.40
C ASP A 11 -25.79 -1.84 10.33
N PHE A 12 -25.11 -1.70 9.20
CA PHE A 12 -25.66 -0.98 8.05
C PHE A 12 -26.96 -1.64 7.56
N GLY A 13 -26.97 -2.95 7.42
CA GLY A 13 -28.16 -3.69 7.01
C GLY A 13 -29.34 -3.49 7.96
N ARG A 14 -29.08 -3.44 9.26
CA ARG A 14 -30.10 -3.15 10.28
C ARG A 14 -30.67 -1.75 10.11
N LYS A 15 -29.82 -0.73 9.87
CA LYS A 15 -30.26 0.66 9.66
C LYS A 15 -31.12 0.78 8.40
N VAL A 16 -30.70 0.20 7.28
CA VAL A 16 -31.47 0.21 6.02
C VAL A 16 -32.78 -0.55 6.18
N ARG A 17 -32.78 -1.73 6.80
CA ARG A 17 -33.98 -2.51 7.08
C ARG A 17 -35.00 -1.70 7.91
N ASN A 18 -34.53 -1.00 8.94
CA ASN A 18 -35.37 -0.19 9.78
C ASN A 18 -35.94 1.04 9.01
N LEU A 19 -35.10 1.66 8.16
CA LEU A 19 -35.54 2.77 7.29
C LEU A 19 -36.67 2.35 6.36
N ILE A 20 -36.59 1.18 5.72
CA ILE A 20 -37.67 0.66 4.85
C ILE A 20 -39.01 0.53 5.59
N SER A 21 -38.96 0.37 6.89
CA SER A 21 -40.18 0.24 7.72
C SER A 21 -40.81 1.57 8.16
N THR A 22 -40.11 2.70 7.94
CA THR A 22 -40.61 4.02 8.33
C THR A 22 -41.74 4.53 7.41
N ASP A 23 -42.54 5.44 7.89
CA ASP A 23 -43.64 6.01 7.12
C ASP A 23 -43.14 6.94 6.03
N GLU A 24 -42.03 7.67 6.27
CA GLU A 24 -41.37 8.52 5.28
C GLU A 24 -40.85 7.70 4.07
N TYR A 25 -40.31 6.51 4.32
CA TYR A 25 -39.88 5.62 3.24
C TYR A 25 -41.07 5.13 2.42
N LYS A 26 -42.18 4.76 3.08
CA LYS A 26 -43.41 4.29 2.42
C LYS A 26 -44.12 5.39 1.61
N GLU A 27 -43.99 6.65 2.01
CA GLU A 27 -44.50 7.78 1.22
C GLU A 27 -43.77 7.86 -0.14
N ILE A 28 -42.48 7.62 -0.16
CA ILE A 28 -41.65 7.68 -1.40
C ILE A 28 -41.78 6.39 -2.21
N PHE A 29 -41.79 5.25 -1.52
CA PHE A 29 -41.80 3.91 -2.13
C PHE A 29 -42.97 3.06 -1.62
N PRO A 30 -44.22 3.41 -1.95
CA PRO A 30 -45.41 2.79 -1.35
C PRO A 30 -45.59 1.29 -1.63
N THR A 31 -44.95 0.77 -2.67
CA THR A 31 -45.06 -0.64 -3.06
C THR A 31 -43.93 -1.51 -2.48
N VAL A 32 -42.90 -0.90 -1.87
CA VAL A 32 -41.73 -1.62 -1.36
C VAL A 32 -41.88 -1.82 0.15
N ALA A 33 -41.79 -3.05 0.59
CA ALA A 33 -41.81 -3.42 2.00
C ALA A 33 -40.85 -4.60 2.26
N LEU A 34 -40.53 -4.85 3.52
CA LEU A 34 -39.80 -6.07 3.89
C LEU A 34 -40.69 -7.30 3.69
N ALA A 35 -40.09 -8.39 3.21
CA ALA A 35 -40.76 -9.68 3.14
C ALA A 35 -41.13 -10.17 4.57
N VAL A 36 -42.25 -10.84 4.69
CA VAL A 36 -42.86 -11.22 6.00
C VAL A 36 -41.94 -12.12 6.84
N ASP A 37 -41.16 -12.95 6.20
CA ASP A 37 -40.22 -13.91 6.80
C ASP A 37 -38.77 -13.37 6.94
N SER A 38 -38.56 -12.10 6.58
CA SER A 38 -37.20 -11.52 6.43
C SER A 38 -36.87 -10.62 7.62
N LYS A 39 -36.44 -11.21 8.75
CA LYS A 39 -36.21 -10.49 10.02
C LYS A 39 -34.75 -10.34 10.44
N SER A 40 -33.81 -11.04 9.78
CA SER A 40 -32.37 -10.98 10.11
C SER A 40 -31.78 -9.59 9.79
N ALA A 41 -30.86 -9.12 10.62
CA ALA A 41 -30.19 -7.83 10.36
C ALA A 41 -29.14 -7.93 9.23
N GLY A 42 -28.46 -9.06 9.12
CA GLY A 42 -27.41 -9.28 8.13
C GLY A 42 -27.91 -9.83 6.78
N ARG A 43 -29.19 -10.28 6.75
CA ARG A 43 -29.81 -10.76 5.52
C ARG A 43 -31.32 -10.57 5.58
N TRP A 44 -31.84 -9.84 4.62
CA TRP A 44 -33.27 -9.59 4.51
C TRP A 44 -33.67 -9.38 3.04
N ASN A 45 -34.94 -9.60 2.78
CA ASN A 45 -35.53 -9.49 1.46
C ASN A 45 -36.67 -8.47 1.45
N THR A 46 -36.91 -7.90 0.28
CA THR A 46 -38.12 -7.11 0.04
C THR A 46 -39.21 -7.96 -0.60
N ASN A 47 -40.45 -7.50 -0.49
CA ASN A 47 -41.61 -8.11 -1.17
C ASN A 47 -41.49 -8.06 -2.70
N MET A 48 -40.57 -7.26 -3.25
CA MET A 48 -40.31 -7.10 -4.68
C MET A 48 -39.16 -7.98 -5.16
N GLY A 49 -38.65 -8.90 -4.34
CA GLY A 49 -37.56 -9.83 -4.68
C GLY A 49 -36.15 -9.28 -4.51
N GLY A 50 -35.98 -8.05 -4.00
CA GLY A 50 -34.67 -7.52 -3.65
C GLY A 50 -34.09 -8.24 -2.42
N GLU A 51 -32.80 -8.51 -2.40
CA GLU A 51 -32.09 -9.12 -1.26
C GLU A 51 -30.97 -8.20 -0.78
N TYR A 52 -30.85 -8.01 0.51
CA TYR A 52 -29.68 -7.46 1.18
C TYR A 52 -28.89 -8.61 1.82
N TYR A 53 -27.60 -8.61 1.63
CA TYR A 53 -26.67 -9.53 2.27
C TYR A 53 -25.43 -8.82 2.79
N ALA A 54 -25.11 -9.04 4.07
CA ALA A 54 -23.95 -8.48 4.76
C ALA A 54 -22.86 -9.53 4.97
N CYS A 55 -21.61 -9.17 4.71
CA CYS A 55 -20.46 -9.99 5.06
C CYS A 55 -19.20 -9.15 5.30
N GLY A 56 -18.22 -9.72 5.99
CA GLY A 56 -16.89 -9.16 6.09
C GLY A 56 -16.03 -9.50 4.86
N ILE A 57 -14.99 -8.68 4.61
CA ILE A 57 -13.99 -8.99 3.59
C ILE A 57 -13.35 -10.35 3.90
N GLY A 58 -13.01 -11.13 2.88
CA GLY A 58 -12.50 -12.50 3.06
C GLY A 58 -13.59 -13.57 3.30
N SER A 59 -14.85 -13.18 3.54
CA SER A 59 -15.94 -14.14 3.73
C SER A 59 -16.27 -14.88 2.44
N SER A 60 -16.80 -16.12 2.57
CA SER A 60 -17.33 -16.85 1.43
C SER A 60 -18.67 -16.25 0.97
N ILE A 61 -18.72 -15.86 -0.29
CA ILE A 61 -19.92 -15.34 -0.97
C ILE A 61 -20.33 -16.22 -2.15
N ALA A 62 -19.87 -17.46 -2.17
CA ALA A 62 -20.21 -18.41 -3.22
C ALA A 62 -21.73 -18.65 -3.31
N GLY A 63 -22.23 -18.83 -4.55
CA GLY A 63 -23.64 -19.08 -4.82
C GLY A 63 -24.56 -17.86 -4.73
N ARG A 64 -24.01 -16.64 -4.64
CA ARG A 64 -24.80 -15.38 -4.59
C ARG A 64 -24.48 -14.52 -5.80
N GLY A 65 -25.51 -13.95 -6.42
CA GLY A 65 -25.38 -12.90 -7.41
C GLY A 65 -25.54 -11.52 -6.73
N ALA A 66 -24.98 -10.45 -7.34
CA ALA A 66 -25.14 -9.09 -6.87
C ALA A 66 -25.35 -8.11 -8.02
N ASP A 67 -26.40 -7.32 -7.96
CA ASP A 67 -26.63 -6.18 -8.86
C ASP A 67 -25.87 -4.95 -8.38
N LEU A 68 -25.65 -4.83 -7.06
CA LEU A 68 -24.82 -3.83 -6.42
C LEU A 68 -23.90 -4.47 -5.39
N LEU A 69 -22.60 -4.36 -5.61
CA LEU A 69 -21.56 -4.68 -4.65
C LEU A 69 -21.12 -3.39 -3.98
N LEU A 70 -21.50 -3.18 -2.74
CA LEU A 70 -21.09 -2.05 -1.93
C LEU A 70 -20.02 -2.51 -0.94
N ILE A 71 -18.82 -1.95 -1.03
CA ILE A 71 -17.69 -2.19 -0.13
C ILE A 71 -17.41 -0.92 0.65
N ASP A 72 -17.52 -1.00 1.97
CA ASP A 72 -17.33 0.13 2.87
C ASP A 72 -16.25 -0.20 3.90
N ASP A 73 -15.24 0.65 3.98
CA ASP A 73 -14.07 0.50 4.83
C ASP A 73 -13.53 -0.95 4.87
N PRO A 74 -12.94 -1.45 3.75
CA PRO A 74 -12.45 -2.82 3.64
C PRO A 74 -11.24 -3.12 4.53
N HIS A 75 -10.60 -2.11 5.08
CA HIS A 75 -9.40 -2.19 5.92
C HIS A 75 -9.63 -1.55 7.28
N SER A 76 -8.96 -2.04 8.30
CA SER A 76 -9.00 -1.49 9.64
C SER A 76 -7.73 -0.70 9.97
N GLU A 77 -7.86 0.26 10.87
CA GLU A 77 -6.74 0.99 11.45
C GLU A 77 -5.68 0.05 12.07
N GLN A 78 -6.13 -1.01 12.71
CA GLN A 78 -5.24 -1.97 13.39
C GLN A 78 -4.31 -2.71 12.43
N ASP A 79 -4.75 -2.96 11.20
CA ASP A 79 -3.91 -3.59 10.18
C ASP A 79 -2.70 -2.72 9.83
N VAL A 80 -2.91 -1.40 9.75
CA VAL A 80 -1.84 -0.44 9.45
C VAL A 80 -0.91 -0.25 10.64
N ILE A 81 -1.47 -0.06 11.85
CA ILE A 81 -0.68 0.11 13.08
C ILE A 81 0.23 -1.10 13.33
N ASN A 82 -0.26 -2.30 13.05
CA ASN A 82 0.50 -3.54 13.23
C ASN A 82 1.47 -3.83 12.07
N GLY A 83 1.55 -2.98 11.05
CA GLY A 83 2.39 -3.21 9.87
C GLY A 83 1.97 -4.42 9.02
N ASN A 84 0.71 -4.85 9.14
CA ASN A 84 0.19 -6.03 8.44
C ASN A 84 -0.27 -5.68 7.02
N PHE A 85 0.66 -5.27 6.16
CA PHE A 85 0.33 -4.86 4.78
C PHE A 85 -0.11 -5.99 3.86
N GLU A 86 0.05 -7.24 4.28
CA GLU A 86 -0.44 -8.41 3.52
C GLU A 86 -1.98 -8.42 3.42
N VAL A 87 -2.67 -7.79 4.35
CA VAL A 87 -4.15 -7.69 4.32
C VAL A 87 -4.65 -6.95 3.08
N PHE A 88 -3.90 -5.97 2.57
CA PHE A 88 -4.26 -5.24 1.36
C PHE A 88 -4.25 -6.14 0.13
N ALA A 89 -3.24 -7.02 0.02
CA ALA A 89 -3.15 -8.00 -1.04
C ALA A 89 -4.30 -9.02 -0.96
N LYS A 90 -4.57 -9.54 0.24
CA LYS A 90 -5.67 -10.49 0.48
C LYS A 90 -7.04 -9.90 0.19
N ALA A 91 -7.25 -8.63 0.56
CA ALA A 91 -8.50 -7.93 0.25
C ALA A 91 -8.71 -7.77 -1.26
N TYR A 92 -7.66 -7.43 -1.99
CA TYR A 92 -7.70 -7.30 -3.43
C TYR A 92 -7.90 -8.66 -4.13
N GLU A 93 -7.23 -9.73 -3.66
CA GLU A 93 -7.46 -11.10 -4.16
C GLU A 93 -8.92 -11.54 -3.92
N TRP A 94 -9.43 -11.31 -2.72
CA TRP A 94 -10.82 -11.61 -2.41
C TRP A 94 -11.79 -10.81 -3.30
N TYR A 95 -11.51 -9.53 -3.55
CA TYR A 95 -12.30 -8.71 -4.46
C TYR A 95 -12.30 -9.29 -5.87
N THR A 96 -11.13 -9.57 -6.45
CA THR A 96 -11.00 -10.00 -7.85
C THR A 96 -11.49 -11.41 -8.10
N PHE A 97 -11.13 -12.38 -7.24
CA PHE A 97 -11.49 -13.78 -7.43
C PHE A 97 -12.86 -14.16 -6.85
N GLY A 98 -13.27 -13.47 -5.79
CA GLY A 98 -14.51 -13.76 -5.07
C GLY A 98 -15.65 -12.83 -5.45
N ALA A 99 -15.55 -11.57 -5.03
CA ALA A 99 -16.66 -10.62 -5.04
C ALA A 99 -17.00 -10.14 -6.45
N ARG A 100 -16.01 -9.74 -7.23
CA ARG A 100 -16.19 -9.24 -8.61
C ARG A 100 -16.86 -10.26 -9.51
N THR A 101 -16.53 -11.54 -9.34
CA THR A 101 -17.11 -12.63 -10.13
C THR A 101 -18.58 -12.91 -9.81
N ARG A 102 -19.15 -12.27 -8.78
CA ARG A 102 -20.57 -12.40 -8.38
C ARG A 102 -21.46 -11.31 -8.96
N LEU A 103 -20.89 -10.32 -9.63
CA LEU A 103 -21.69 -9.31 -10.28
C LEU A 103 -22.54 -9.91 -11.39
N MET A 104 -23.82 -9.59 -11.35
CA MET A 104 -24.75 -9.88 -12.43
C MET A 104 -24.42 -9.03 -13.67
N PRO A 105 -24.88 -9.40 -14.87
CA PRO A 105 -24.76 -8.53 -16.03
C PRO A 105 -25.29 -7.12 -15.72
N GLN A 106 -24.50 -6.09 -15.99
CA GLN A 106 -24.76 -4.66 -15.64
C GLN A 106 -24.73 -4.34 -14.13
N GLY A 107 -24.30 -5.28 -13.27
CA GLY A 107 -24.06 -5.02 -11.86
C GLY A 107 -23.01 -3.96 -11.66
N ARG A 108 -23.13 -3.22 -10.55
CA ARG A 108 -22.26 -2.08 -10.21
C ARG A 108 -21.47 -2.34 -8.96
N VAL A 109 -20.30 -1.69 -8.88
CA VAL A 109 -19.45 -1.70 -7.69
C VAL A 109 -19.35 -0.27 -7.16
N ALA A 110 -19.49 -0.11 -5.87
CA ALA A 110 -19.14 1.12 -5.17
C ALA A 110 -18.19 0.76 -4.02
N ILE A 111 -17.05 1.44 -3.98
CA ILE A 111 -16.05 1.29 -2.92
C ILE A 111 -15.96 2.63 -2.20
N ILE A 112 -16.23 2.62 -0.90
CA ILE A 112 -16.13 3.77 -0.02
C ILE A 112 -15.10 3.41 1.03
N GLN A 113 -14.04 4.22 1.19
CA GLN A 113 -13.05 3.92 2.22
C GLN A 113 -12.25 5.16 2.61
N THR A 114 -11.77 5.13 3.84
CA THR A 114 -10.62 5.93 4.25
C THR A 114 -9.37 5.32 3.61
N ARG A 115 -8.51 6.17 3.00
CA ARG A 115 -7.25 5.70 2.43
C ARG A 115 -6.26 5.40 3.56
N TRP A 116 -5.54 4.29 3.43
CA TRP A 116 -4.56 3.83 4.42
C TRP A 116 -3.17 3.64 3.83
N HIS A 117 -3.10 3.20 2.58
CA HIS A 117 -1.85 2.84 1.93
C HIS A 117 -2.00 2.96 0.39
N MET A 118 -0.89 3.12 -0.33
CA MET A 118 -0.92 3.13 -1.80
C MET A 118 -1.46 1.82 -2.40
N ASP A 119 -1.20 0.70 -1.74
CA ASP A 119 -1.63 -0.64 -2.15
C ASP A 119 -2.91 -1.12 -1.41
N ASP A 120 -3.66 -0.22 -0.78
CA ASP A 120 -4.99 -0.56 -0.28
C ASP A 120 -5.94 -0.96 -1.43
N LEU A 121 -7.12 -1.46 -1.11
CA LEU A 121 -8.05 -1.96 -2.14
C LEU A 121 -8.29 -0.92 -3.25
N THR A 122 -8.61 0.32 -2.90
CA THR A 122 -8.84 1.40 -3.85
C THR A 122 -7.58 1.71 -4.67
N GLY A 123 -6.40 1.78 -4.03
CA GLY A 123 -5.15 2.04 -4.73
C GLY A 123 -4.83 1.00 -5.79
N ARG A 124 -5.07 -0.29 -5.49
CA ARG A 124 -4.87 -1.38 -6.47
C ARG A 124 -5.88 -1.32 -7.61
N VAL A 125 -7.14 -1.06 -7.31
CA VAL A 125 -8.19 -0.93 -8.34
C VAL A 125 -7.91 0.26 -9.27
N ILE A 126 -7.51 1.42 -8.73
CA ILE A 126 -7.12 2.59 -9.53
C ILE A 126 -5.90 2.28 -10.41
N LYS A 127 -4.92 1.57 -9.86
CA LYS A 127 -3.73 1.15 -10.61
C LYS A 127 -4.07 0.23 -11.77
N ASP A 128 -4.96 -0.74 -11.57
CA ASP A 128 -5.41 -1.63 -12.64
C ASP A 128 -6.17 -0.87 -13.72
N MET A 129 -7.07 0.03 -13.32
CA MET A 129 -7.80 0.89 -14.24
C MET A 129 -6.84 1.72 -15.11
N ALA A 130 -5.78 2.27 -14.53
CA ALA A 130 -4.79 3.06 -15.24
C ALA A 130 -3.89 2.22 -16.18
N GLN A 131 -3.65 0.94 -15.86
CA GLN A 131 -2.78 0.06 -16.62
C GLN A 131 -3.50 -0.75 -17.70
N ASN A 132 -4.81 -0.91 -17.61
CA ASN A 132 -5.58 -1.74 -18.50
C ASN A 132 -6.96 -1.14 -18.81
N GLU A 133 -7.14 -0.65 -20.03
CA GLU A 133 -8.41 -0.07 -20.49
C GLU A 133 -9.61 -1.04 -20.44
N ARG A 134 -9.35 -2.35 -20.39
CA ARG A 134 -10.39 -3.39 -20.25
C ARG A 134 -10.72 -3.74 -18.81
N ALA A 135 -9.94 -3.23 -17.84
CA ALA A 135 -10.30 -3.36 -16.43
C ALA A 135 -11.58 -2.57 -16.13
N ASP A 136 -12.20 -2.86 -14.98
CA ASP A 136 -13.34 -2.07 -14.52
C ASP A 136 -12.95 -0.60 -14.40
N GLN A 137 -13.70 0.27 -15.07
CA GLN A 137 -13.48 1.70 -15.04
C GLN A 137 -14.33 2.33 -13.97
N PHE A 138 -13.68 2.99 -13.00
CA PHE A 138 -14.34 3.65 -11.87
C PHE A 138 -14.31 5.16 -12.05
N GLU A 139 -15.40 5.80 -11.65
CA GLU A 139 -15.39 7.22 -11.33
C GLU A 139 -14.80 7.38 -9.93
N VAL A 140 -13.70 8.11 -9.83
CA VAL A 140 -13.01 8.36 -8.56
C VAL A 140 -13.46 9.69 -8.00
N VAL A 141 -14.00 9.68 -6.79
CA VAL A 141 -14.44 10.88 -6.06
C VAL A 141 -13.60 11.01 -4.80
N GLU A 142 -12.90 12.13 -4.65
CA GLU A 142 -12.01 12.41 -3.53
C GLU A 142 -12.52 13.60 -2.73
N PHE A 143 -12.44 13.49 -1.41
CA PHE A 143 -12.86 14.51 -0.46
C PHE A 143 -11.72 14.89 0.50
N PRO A 144 -10.67 15.57 0.02
CA PRO A 144 -9.57 16.01 0.89
C PRO A 144 -10.09 17.01 1.94
N ALA A 145 -9.69 16.83 3.19
CA ALA A 145 -10.16 17.65 4.31
C ALA A 145 -9.78 19.14 4.17
N ILE A 146 -8.61 19.41 3.57
CA ILE A 146 -8.16 20.77 3.27
C ILE A 146 -7.92 20.90 1.77
N LEU A 147 -8.61 21.85 1.16
CA LEU A 147 -8.50 22.20 -0.25
C LEU A 147 -7.52 23.37 -0.43
N GLU A 148 -6.61 23.29 -1.40
CA GLU A 148 -5.84 24.44 -1.87
C GLU A 148 -6.60 25.15 -2.99
N VAL A 149 -7.06 26.35 -2.74
CA VAL A 149 -7.77 27.19 -3.73
C VAL A 149 -6.96 28.43 -4.06
N THR A 150 -6.86 28.76 -5.34
CA THR A 150 -6.22 30.02 -5.75
C THR A 150 -7.25 31.16 -5.65
N ASN A 151 -6.98 32.12 -4.79
CA ASN A 151 -7.78 33.31 -4.68
C ASN A 151 -7.73 34.10 -6.01
N LYS A 152 -8.90 34.24 -6.65
CA LYS A 152 -9.01 34.88 -7.98
C LYS A 152 -8.53 36.34 -7.98
N LYS A 153 -8.64 37.04 -6.86
CA LYS A 153 -8.24 38.46 -6.74
C LYS A 153 -6.76 38.63 -6.41
N THR A 154 -6.24 37.87 -5.45
CA THR A 154 -4.87 38.02 -4.93
C THR A 154 -3.86 37.14 -5.65
N LYS A 155 -4.30 36.16 -6.44
CA LYS A 155 -3.46 35.11 -7.07
C LYS A 155 -2.69 34.23 -6.07
N LYS A 156 -2.97 34.36 -4.77
CA LYS A 156 -2.36 33.55 -3.73
C LYS A 156 -3.13 32.25 -3.51
N LYS A 157 -2.40 31.19 -3.17
CA LYS A 157 -2.98 29.95 -2.70
C LYS A 157 -3.50 30.14 -1.27
N GLU A 158 -4.71 29.75 -1.02
CA GLU A 158 -5.36 29.77 0.28
C GLU A 158 -5.83 28.36 0.62
N GLN A 159 -5.71 27.99 1.89
CA GLN A 159 -6.24 26.71 2.39
C GLN A 159 -7.65 26.91 2.89
N LYS A 160 -8.56 26.02 2.48
CA LYS A 160 -9.96 26.02 2.92
C LYS A 160 -10.36 24.62 3.35
N PRO A 161 -11.04 24.48 4.50
CA PRO A 161 -11.61 23.19 4.88
C PRO A 161 -12.71 22.77 3.91
N LEU A 162 -12.85 21.46 3.68
CA LEU A 162 -13.89 20.91 2.84
C LEU A 162 -15.28 21.23 3.39
N TRP A 163 -15.44 21.13 4.70
CA TRP A 163 -16.72 21.34 5.39
C TRP A 163 -16.54 22.25 6.63
N PRO A 164 -16.46 23.58 6.41
CA PRO A 164 -16.12 24.54 7.47
C PRO A 164 -17.13 24.62 8.61
N GLU A 165 -18.40 24.25 8.37
CA GLU A 165 -19.45 24.25 9.39
C GLU A 165 -19.28 23.10 10.40
N PHE A 166 -18.55 22.04 10.03
CA PHE A 166 -18.29 20.89 10.88
C PHE A 166 -16.87 20.88 11.45
N PHE A 167 -15.87 21.15 10.61
CA PHE A 167 -14.47 21.32 11.01
C PHE A 167 -13.91 22.59 10.37
N ASP A 168 -13.58 23.59 11.18
CA ASP A 168 -12.84 24.75 10.72
C ASP A 168 -11.37 24.42 10.42
N LEU A 169 -10.68 25.34 9.75
CA LEU A 169 -9.29 25.16 9.35
C LEU A 169 -8.35 24.96 10.55
N ASP A 170 -8.60 25.67 11.64
CA ASP A 170 -7.77 25.63 12.82
C ASP A 170 -7.87 24.27 13.55
N ALA A 171 -9.10 23.71 13.62
CA ALA A 171 -9.32 22.35 14.14
C ALA A 171 -8.61 21.29 13.30
N LEU A 172 -8.67 21.41 11.95
CA LEU A 172 -7.98 20.49 11.05
C LEU A 172 -6.45 20.60 11.18
N LEU A 173 -5.91 21.80 11.32
CA LEU A 173 -4.47 22.03 11.52
C LEU A 173 -3.97 21.49 12.87
N ARG A 174 -4.78 21.58 13.94
CA ARG A 174 -4.48 20.93 15.22
C ARG A 174 -4.44 19.41 15.08
N THR A 175 -5.42 18.83 14.38
CA THR A 175 -5.43 17.39 14.11
C THR A 175 -4.21 16.97 13.30
N LYS A 176 -3.86 17.73 12.26
CA LYS A 176 -2.65 17.51 11.46
C LYS A 176 -1.38 17.51 12.30
N ALA A 177 -1.27 18.45 13.26
CA ALA A 177 -0.11 18.56 14.15
C ALA A 177 -0.01 17.41 15.16
N SER A 178 -1.11 16.68 15.44
CA SER A 178 -1.17 15.59 16.42
C SER A 178 -0.83 14.22 15.84
N MET A 179 -0.64 14.10 14.53
CA MET A 179 -0.38 12.83 13.87
C MET A 179 0.78 12.91 12.88
N PRO A 180 1.41 11.77 12.53
CA PRO A 180 2.42 11.72 11.49
C PRO A 180 1.90 12.24 10.15
N THR A 181 2.75 12.94 9.39
CA THR A 181 2.38 13.57 8.11
C THR A 181 1.81 12.55 7.11
N PHE A 182 2.35 11.35 7.09
CA PHE A 182 1.87 10.32 6.20
C PHE A 182 0.43 9.90 6.51
N GLN A 183 0.09 9.72 7.80
CA GLN A 183 -1.29 9.39 8.20
C GLN A 183 -2.26 10.51 7.83
N TRP A 184 -1.84 11.76 8.05
CA TRP A 184 -2.62 12.90 7.60
C TRP A 184 -2.87 12.88 6.09
N ASN A 185 -1.81 12.66 5.30
CA ASN A 185 -1.93 12.62 3.85
C ASN A 185 -2.84 11.49 3.39
N ALA A 186 -2.72 10.30 3.94
CA ALA A 186 -3.56 9.17 3.59
C ALA A 186 -5.02 9.39 4.00
N GLN A 187 -5.28 9.62 5.29
CA GLN A 187 -6.63 9.58 5.83
C GLN A 187 -7.42 10.86 5.58
N TYR A 188 -6.77 12.02 5.70
CA TYR A 188 -7.43 13.32 5.59
C TYR A 188 -7.31 13.95 4.20
N GLN A 189 -6.16 13.76 3.52
CA GLN A 189 -5.97 14.30 2.17
C GLN A 189 -6.23 13.27 1.06
N GLN A 190 -6.44 11.99 1.42
CA GLN A 190 -6.69 10.88 0.52
C GLN A 190 -5.54 10.62 -0.48
N GLU A 191 -4.35 11.10 -0.13
CA GLU A 191 -3.11 10.97 -0.89
C GLU A 191 -2.08 10.11 -0.13
N PRO A 192 -2.25 8.78 -0.03
CA PRO A 192 -1.25 7.92 0.58
C PRO A 192 0.06 7.97 -0.21
N THR A 193 1.17 8.10 0.49
CA THR A 193 2.51 8.21 -0.11
C THR A 193 3.33 6.94 0.11
N ALA A 194 4.30 6.67 -0.76
CA ALA A 194 5.19 5.52 -0.60
C ALA A 194 6.10 5.62 0.66
N GLU A 195 6.23 6.81 1.23
CA GLU A 195 7.02 7.05 2.44
C GLU A 195 6.48 6.33 3.68
N GLU A 196 5.21 5.94 3.65
CA GLU A 196 4.52 5.23 4.75
C GLU A 196 5.02 3.81 4.97
N ALA A 197 5.44 3.15 3.90
CA ALA A 197 5.97 1.78 3.94
C ALA A 197 7.51 1.74 4.00
N ALA A 198 8.17 2.89 3.94
CA ALA A 198 9.62 2.94 3.97
C ALA A 198 10.12 2.69 5.40
N LEU A 199 10.77 1.54 5.59
CA LEU A 199 11.49 1.21 6.82
C LEU A 199 12.59 2.22 7.13
N VAL A 200 13.13 2.84 6.08
CA VAL A 200 14.11 3.94 6.16
C VAL A 200 13.42 5.20 5.66
N LYS A 201 13.20 6.16 6.54
CA LYS A 201 12.48 7.39 6.21
C LYS A 201 13.36 8.33 5.41
N ARG A 202 12.75 9.04 4.44
CA ARG A 202 13.47 10.01 3.61
C ARG A 202 14.15 11.11 4.43
N GLU A 203 13.53 11.54 5.51
CA GLU A 203 14.08 12.55 6.43
C GLU A 203 15.36 12.12 7.16
N TRP A 204 15.69 10.82 7.17
CA TRP A 204 16.93 10.29 7.72
C TRP A 204 18.10 10.39 6.74
N TRP A 205 17.82 10.67 5.46
CA TRP A 205 18.83 10.79 4.43
C TRP A 205 19.32 12.25 4.35
N ASN A 206 20.59 12.46 4.61
CA ASN A 206 21.26 13.71 4.31
C ASN A 206 21.76 13.65 2.87
N MET A 207 21.33 14.61 2.05
CA MET A 207 21.78 14.67 0.66
C MET A 207 23.20 15.22 0.59
N TRP A 208 24.08 14.52 -0.11
CA TRP A 208 25.39 15.02 -0.46
C TRP A 208 25.22 16.09 -1.55
N MET A 209 25.73 17.30 -1.30
CA MET A 209 25.48 18.47 -2.17
C MET A 209 26.65 18.82 -3.09
N ALA A 210 27.82 18.18 -2.93
CA ALA A 210 28.96 18.37 -3.82
C ALA A 210 28.85 17.45 -5.06
N ASP A 211 29.48 17.86 -6.15
CA ASP A 211 29.45 17.10 -7.43
C ASP A 211 30.17 15.76 -7.32
N ASP A 212 31.27 15.71 -6.55
CA ASP A 212 32.03 14.47 -6.32
C ASP A 212 31.72 13.92 -4.92
N PRO A 213 31.69 12.58 -4.76
CA PRO A 213 31.56 11.95 -3.45
C PRO A 213 32.78 12.23 -2.57
N PRO A 214 32.67 12.14 -1.24
CA PRO A 214 33.82 12.28 -0.35
C PRO A 214 34.84 11.17 -0.60
N GLN A 215 36.09 11.42 -0.28
CA GLN A 215 37.10 10.36 -0.30
C GLN A 215 36.72 9.29 0.74
N CYS A 216 36.40 8.10 0.25
CA CYS A 216 36.02 6.98 1.10
C CYS A 216 37.25 6.20 1.52
N GLU A 217 37.36 5.88 2.81
CA GLU A 217 38.43 5.01 3.34
C GLU A 217 38.10 3.53 3.15
N TYR A 218 36.81 3.21 2.97
CA TYR A 218 36.35 1.84 2.81
C TYR A 218 35.11 1.81 1.92
N VAL A 219 35.04 0.87 0.97
CA VAL A 219 33.91 0.69 0.07
C VAL A 219 33.30 -0.69 0.28
N ILE A 220 31.98 -0.72 0.48
CA ILE A 220 31.22 -1.95 0.72
C ILE A 220 30.18 -2.11 -0.40
N MET A 221 30.14 -3.27 -1.01
CA MET A 221 29.04 -3.68 -1.88
C MET A 221 28.16 -4.71 -1.19
N SER A 222 26.85 -4.61 -1.36
CA SER A 222 25.88 -5.56 -0.82
C SER A 222 24.88 -5.97 -1.89
N LEU A 223 24.64 -7.28 -2.02
CA LEU A 223 23.73 -7.87 -3.00
C LEU A 223 22.68 -8.76 -2.35
N ASP A 224 21.41 -8.45 -2.58
CA ASP A 224 20.24 -9.31 -2.33
C ASP A 224 19.71 -9.80 -3.69
N ALA A 225 19.92 -11.08 -3.99
CA ALA A 225 19.60 -11.67 -5.28
C ALA A 225 18.24 -12.36 -5.27
N ALA A 226 17.35 -11.99 -6.22
CA ALA A 226 16.07 -12.66 -6.44
C ALA A 226 16.26 -14.10 -7.00
N ALA A 227 15.23 -14.95 -6.81
CA ALA A 227 15.30 -16.37 -7.21
C ALA A 227 15.18 -16.59 -8.72
N GLU A 228 14.28 -15.88 -9.40
CA GLU A 228 13.94 -16.09 -10.83
C GLU A 228 13.26 -14.86 -11.44
N LYS A 229 13.32 -14.75 -12.80
CA LYS A 229 12.66 -13.70 -13.60
C LYS A 229 11.23 -14.12 -13.98
N HIS A 230 10.34 -14.22 -13.02
CA HIS A 230 8.90 -14.31 -13.33
C HIS A 230 8.21 -12.98 -13.01
N ASN A 231 7.07 -12.70 -13.64
CA ASN A 231 6.27 -11.48 -13.42
C ASN A 231 5.87 -11.25 -11.94
N ARG A 232 6.11 -12.24 -11.07
CA ARG A 232 5.90 -12.21 -9.61
C ARG A 232 7.20 -12.33 -8.81
N ALA A 233 8.38 -12.39 -9.47
CA ALA A 233 9.66 -12.53 -8.77
C ALA A 233 10.06 -11.23 -8.07
N ASP A 234 10.75 -11.37 -6.95
CA ASP A 234 11.36 -10.25 -6.22
C ASP A 234 12.41 -9.54 -7.09
N TYR A 235 12.72 -8.31 -6.72
CA TYR A 235 13.81 -7.56 -7.35
C TYR A 235 15.15 -8.02 -6.79
N THR A 236 16.16 -8.09 -7.66
CA THR A 236 17.55 -8.06 -7.24
C THR A 236 17.94 -6.63 -6.89
N ALA A 237 18.61 -6.45 -5.75
CA ALA A 237 19.11 -5.17 -5.29
C ALA A 237 20.61 -5.25 -5.04
N LEU A 238 21.37 -4.35 -5.68
CA LEU A 238 22.80 -4.15 -5.47
C LEU A 238 23.03 -2.73 -4.99
N THR A 239 23.70 -2.58 -3.85
CA THR A 239 24.04 -1.27 -3.30
C THR A 239 25.52 -1.15 -3.03
N THR A 240 26.10 0.01 -3.30
CA THR A 240 27.50 0.34 -3.02
C THR A 240 27.56 1.51 -2.04
N TRP A 241 28.30 1.33 -0.97
CA TRP A 241 28.41 2.25 0.14
C TRP A 241 29.86 2.64 0.36
N GLY A 242 30.11 3.91 0.59
CA GLY A 242 31.41 4.42 1.02
C GLY A 242 31.39 4.78 2.49
N VAL A 243 32.46 4.48 3.21
CA VAL A 243 32.71 4.93 4.58
C VAL A 243 33.73 6.04 4.51
N PHE A 244 33.42 7.21 5.07
CA PHE A 244 34.31 8.37 5.05
C PHE A 244 34.35 9.06 6.41
N LEU A 245 35.46 9.69 6.70
CA LEU A 245 35.59 10.53 7.90
C LEU A 245 34.98 11.91 7.62
N ASN A 246 34.02 12.30 8.44
CA ASN A 246 33.50 13.67 8.43
C ASN A 246 34.46 14.57 9.20
N GLU A 247 35.15 15.47 8.52
CA GLU A 247 36.17 16.35 9.11
C GLU A 247 35.58 17.35 10.13
N GLU A 248 34.29 17.70 10.01
CA GLU A 248 33.62 18.64 10.93
C GLU A 248 33.31 17.99 12.28
N THR A 249 32.83 16.76 12.26
CA THR A 249 32.43 16.02 13.47
C THR A 249 33.48 15.08 14.01
N ASN A 250 34.48 14.75 13.18
CA ASN A 250 35.51 13.74 13.43
C ASN A 250 34.91 12.33 13.67
N ASP A 251 33.75 12.06 13.05
CA ASP A 251 33.06 10.77 13.09
C ASP A 251 33.05 10.10 11.72
N TYR A 252 32.99 8.77 11.70
CA TYR A 252 32.78 8.03 10.46
C TYR A 252 31.32 8.07 10.05
N ASN A 253 31.09 8.46 8.80
CA ASN A 253 29.79 8.47 8.14
C ASN A 253 29.76 7.49 6.97
N ILE A 254 28.57 7.15 6.53
CA ILE A 254 28.36 6.32 5.34
C ILE A 254 27.64 7.13 4.26
N ILE A 255 28.03 6.89 3.00
CA ILE A 255 27.37 7.47 1.84
C ILE A 255 26.94 6.36 0.88
N LEU A 256 25.72 6.46 0.34
CA LEU A 256 25.28 5.59 -0.75
C LEU A 256 25.88 6.10 -2.06
N LEU A 257 26.81 5.34 -2.63
CA LEU A 257 27.50 5.68 -3.88
C LEU A 257 26.71 5.22 -5.10
N ASN A 258 26.09 4.03 -5.04
CA ASN A 258 25.26 3.49 -6.10
C ASN A 258 24.16 2.58 -5.56
N SER A 259 23.03 2.53 -6.29
CA SER A 259 21.91 1.64 -5.98
C SER A 259 21.23 1.17 -7.25
N ILE A 260 21.24 -0.14 -7.47
CA ILE A 260 20.62 -0.80 -8.62
C ILE A 260 19.51 -1.71 -8.09
N LYS A 261 18.30 -1.55 -8.63
CA LYS A 261 17.15 -2.39 -8.34
C LYS A 261 16.53 -2.84 -9.65
N GLN A 262 16.70 -4.11 -10.00
CA GLN A 262 16.26 -4.63 -11.29
C GLN A 262 15.85 -6.11 -11.19
N ARG A 263 14.95 -6.54 -12.07
CA ARG A 263 14.66 -7.96 -12.28
C ARG A 263 15.56 -8.48 -13.39
N MET A 264 16.33 -9.52 -13.11
CA MET A 264 17.30 -10.08 -14.03
C MET A 264 17.49 -11.57 -13.82
N GLU A 265 17.97 -12.26 -14.84
CA GLU A 265 18.35 -13.66 -14.78
C GLU A 265 19.79 -13.83 -14.28
N PHE A 266 20.16 -15.04 -13.88
CA PHE A 266 21.47 -15.31 -13.30
C PHE A 266 22.66 -14.88 -14.18
N PRO A 267 22.67 -15.08 -15.51
CA PRO A 267 23.75 -14.58 -16.37
C PRO A 267 23.91 -13.05 -16.32
N GLU A 268 22.78 -12.32 -16.42
CA GLU A 268 22.74 -10.86 -16.34
C GLU A 268 23.22 -10.36 -14.95
N LEU A 269 22.79 -11.05 -13.89
CA LEU A 269 23.21 -10.77 -12.52
C LEU A 269 24.72 -10.93 -12.34
N LYS A 270 25.30 -11.99 -12.91
CA LYS A 270 26.74 -12.24 -12.86
C LYS A 270 27.52 -11.15 -13.57
N GLU A 271 27.10 -10.75 -14.78
CA GLU A 271 27.72 -9.68 -15.55
C GLU A 271 27.67 -8.36 -14.79
N LEU A 272 26.50 -7.97 -14.30
CA LEU A 272 26.30 -6.76 -13.49
C LEU A 272 27.21 -6.75 -12.25
N ALA A 273 27.21 -7.84 -11.48
CA ALA A 273 28.02 -7.92 -10.28
C ALA A 273 29.53 -7.80 -10.56
N LEU A 274 29.98 -8.32 -11.69
CA LEU A 274 31.37 -8.20 -12.14
C LEU A 274 31.71 -6.79 -12.63
N GLU A 275 30.83 -6.15 -13.37
CA GLU A 275 30.99 -4.77 -13.83
C GLU A 275 31.08 -3.79 -12.67
N GLU A 276 30.14 -3.88 -11.75
CA GLU A 276 30.10 -3.03 -10.56
C GLU A 276 31.30 -3.30 -9.63
N TYR A 277 31.71 -4.57 -9.47
CA TYR A 277 32.91 -4.92 -8.71
C TYR A 277 34.15 -4.26 -9.30
N LYS A 278 34.33 -4.32 -10.61
CA LYS A 278 35.49 -3.71 -11.29
C LYS A 278 35.46 -2.19 -11.27
N PHE A 279 34.29 -1.60 -11.29
CA PHE A 279 34.14 -0.16 -11.28
C PHE A 279 34.39 0.45 -9.90
N TRP A 280 33.87 -0.18 -8.85
CA TRP A 280 33.96 0.34 -7.49
C TRP A 280 35.14 -0.18 -6.70
N GLU A 281 35.76 -1.27 -7.13
CA GLU A 281 36.88 -1.96 -6.45
C GLU A 281 36.63 -2.09 -4.92
N PRO A 282 35.51 -2.69 -4.49
CA PRO A 282 35.11 -2.65 -3.09
C PRO A 282 36.04 -3.45 -2.20
N ASP A 283 36.31 -2.94 -1.00
CA ASP A 283 37.06 -3.65 0.05
C ASP A 283 36.29 -4.86 0.59
N SER A 284 34.96 -4.81 0.53
CA SER A 284 34.08 -5.91 0.93
C SER A 284 32.90 -6.02 -0.01
N PHE A 285 32.66 -7.24 -0.53
CA PHE A 285 31.45 -7.56 -1.29
C PHE A 285 30.66 -8.64 -0.54
N ILE A 286 29.46 -8.28 -0.08
CA ILE A 286 28.59 -9.12 0.74
C ILE A 286 27.43 -9.61 -0.13
N VAL A 287 27.20 -10.93 -0.17
CA VAL A 287 26.10 -11.55 -0.91
C VAL A 287 25.21 -12.31 0.07
N GLU A 288 23.89 -12.03 0.06
CA GLU A 288 22.93 -12.80 0.86
C GLU A 288 22.87 -14.25 0.34
N LYS A 289 23.11 -15.22 1.24
CA LYS A 289 23.09 -16.66 0.93
C LYS A 289 21.67 -17.18 0.83
N LYS A 290 20.96 -16.75 -0.20
CA LYS A 290 19.61 -17.15 -0.49
C LYS A 290 19.39 -17.17 -2.00
N ASN A 291 18.66 -18.16 -2.51
CA ASN A 291 18.30 -18.25 -3.92
C ASN A 291 19.53 -18.17 -4.88
N SER A 292 19.46 -17.28 -5.87
CA SER A 292 20.53 -17.05 -6.85
C SER A 292 21.84 -16.52 -6.24
N GLY A 293 21.77 -15.94 -5.03
CA GLY A 293 22.95 -15.46 -4.32
C GLY A 293 23.94 -16.56 -3.97
N VAL A 294 23.48 -17.79 -3.70
CA VAL A 294 24.36 -18.94 -3.44
C VAL A 294 25.20 -19.28 -4.66
N ALA A 295 24.57 -19.35 -5.83
CA ALA A 295 25.26 -19.66 -7.09
C ALA A 295 26.26 -18.55 -7.47
N LEU A 296 25.84 -17.29 -7.30
CA LEU A 296 26.70 -16.13 -7.57
C LEU A 296 27.92 -16.10 -6.64
N TYR A 297 27.72 -16.30 -5.34
CA TYR A 297 28.81 -16.37 -4.36
C TYR A 297 29.84 -17.43 -4.75
N GLN A 298 29.40 -18.64 -5.10
CA GLN A 298 30.29 -19.72 -5.51
C GLN A 298 31.08 -19.38 -6.78
N GLU A 299 30.41 -18.81 -7.77
CA GLU A 299 30.99 -18.44 -9.04
C GLU A 299 32.04 -17.32 -8.88
N MET A 300 31.71 -16.27 -8.15
CA MET A 300 32.64 -15.17 -7.90
C MET A 300 33.89 -15.62 -7.11
N ARG A 301 33.68 -16.50 -6.12
CA ARG A 301 34.85 -17.10 -5.41
C ARG A 301 35.73 -17.96 -6.29
N ARG A 302 35.17 -18.71 -7.24
CA ARG A 302 35.95 -19.45 -8.25
C ARG A 302 36.77 -18.52 -9.15
N MET A 303 36.28 -17.32 -9.38
CA MET A 303 36.99 -16.29 -10.13
C MET A 303 38.06 -15.54 -9.32
N GLY A 304 38.24 -15.90 -8.05
CA GLY A 304 39.24 -15.31 -7.16
C GLY A 304 38.81 -13.99 -6.51
N LEU A 305 37.54 -13.62 -6.59
CA LEU A 305 37.04 -12.37 -5.99
C LEU A 305 36.76 -12.54 -4.48
N PRO A 306 37.10 -11.55 -3.64
CA PRO A 306 36.93 -11.60 -2.20
C PRO A 306 35.46 -11.30 -1.81
N VAL A 307 34.57 -12.26 -2.08
CA VAL A 307 33.16 -12.15 -1.75
C VAL A 307 32.88 -12.86 -0.41
N SER A 308 32.12 -12.21 0.46
CA SER A 308 31.65 -12.74 1.73
C SER A 308 30.18 -13.13 1.64
N GLU A 309 29.78 -14.22 2.31
CA GLU A 309 28.39 -14.62 2.39
C GLU A 309 27.74 -14.08 3.67
N TYR A 310 26.50 -13.63 3.56
CA TYR A 310 25.66 -13.30 4.69
C TYR A 310 24.46 -14.27 4.74
N THR A 311 24.30 -14.95 5.86
CA THR A 311 23.17 -15.84 6.10
C THR A 311 22.29 -15.25 7.20
N PRO A 312 21.05 -14.84 6.89
CA PRO A 312 20.11 -14.39 7.92
C PRO A 312 19.83 -15.53 8.91
N HIS A 313 20.05 -15.31 10.19
CA HIS A 313 19.75 -16.31 11.22
C HIS A 313 18.26 -16.37 11.49
N ARG A 314 17.70 -17.57 11.71
CA ARG A 314 16.26 -17.78 12.06
C ARG A 314 15.84 -17.05 13.33
N GLY A 315 16.77 -16.64 14.20
CA GLY A 315 16.52 -15.90 15.44
C GLY A 315 16.55 -14.38 15.29
N SER A 316 16.91 -13.83 14.12
CA SER A 316 17.00 -12.38 13.87
C SER A 316 15.66 -11.73 13.46
N GLY A 317 14.55 -12.46 13.56
CA GLY A 317 13.23 -11.95 13.16
C GLY A 317 13.06 -11.74 11.65
N ASP A 318 11.99 -11.07 11.27
CA ASP A 318 11.75 -10.65 9.89
C ASP A 318 12.66 -9.46 9.49
N LYS A 319 12.48 -8.94 8.29
CA LYS A 319 13.26 -7.77 7.79
C LYS A 319 13.13 -6.53 8.70
N LEU A 320 12.02 -6.36 9.39
CA LEU A 320 11.76 -5.28 10.36
C LEU A 320 12.63 -5.41 11.62
N ALA A 321 12.71 -6.59 12.19
CA ALA A 321 13.51 -6.85 13.39
C ALA A 321 15.03 -6.71 13.18
N ARG A 322 15.48 -6.74 11.92
CA ARG A 322 16.90 -6.54 11.55
C ARG A 322 17.30 -5.08 11.33
N LEU A 323 16.33 -4.18 11.26
CA LEU A 323 16.55 -2.74 11.10
C LEU A 323 16.52 -1.97 12.43
N ASN A 324 16.02 -2.59 13.48
CA ASN A 324 16.08 -2.11 14.86
C ASN A 324 17.27 -2.73 15.60
#